data_b80b80d3810769e8586dc9dc86f7855b
#
_entry.id   b80b80d3810769e8586dc9dc86f7855b
#
_cell.length_a   1.000
_cell.length_b   1.000
_cell.length_c   1.000
_cell.angle_alpha   90.00
_cell.angle_beta   90.00
_cell.angle_gamma   90.00
#
_symmetry.space_group_name_H-M   'P 1'
#
loop_
_entity.id
_entity.type
_entity.pdbx_description
1 polymer ?
#
loop_
_entity_poly.entity_id
_entity_poly.type
_entity_poly.pdbx_seq_one_letter_code
_entity_poly.pdbx_strand_id
1 'polypeptide(L)'
;MNPAVVDPAAPTAIAVAQFAPGDDEAANLDAIRRLAADAAGRGARLVVFPEYSSYFTPALGPDWPAHAQSLDGPFVRALAGIAAGLGIHLVAGMIEQMPGEVDRVGNTLVAVDPSGEIVARYRKMHLYDAFGMRESDRIVAGAIEPDAPLFSFAGFTVGLQTCYDVRFPEVTRRLVDAGADLVLLPSEWVRGPLKEHHWRTLVTARAIENTVYVAAADHAPPIGAGNSMVVDPMGVELVTVGEATDVGVAWISPARLAEVRRTNPALELRRFRVEPR
;
A
#
# COMPACT_ATOMS: atom_id res chain seq x y z
N MET A 1 -0.17 12.94 -31.45
CA MET A 1 0.42 13.84 -30.46
C MET A 1 1.56 13.11 -29.81
N ASN A 2 2.76 13.68 -29.80
CA ASN A 2 3.90 13.07 -29.08
C ASN A 2 3.53 13.05 -27.58
N PRO A 3 3.65 11.92 -26.86
CA PRO A 3 3.47 11.95 -25.42
C PRO A 3 4.50 12.93 -24.83
N ALA A 4 4.01 13.90 -24.05
CA ALA A 4 4.87 14.86 -23.39
C ALA A 4 5.92 14.07 -22.58
N VAL A 5 7.20 14.31 -22.84
CA VAL A 5 8.29 13.75 -22.03
C VAL A 5 8.11 14.32 -20.64
N VAL A 6 7.63 13.48 -19.71
CA VAL A 6 7.46 13.87 -18.32
C VAL A 6 8.86 14.01 -17.72
N ASP A 7 9.19 15.22 -17.27
CA ASP A 7 10.44 15.44 -16.53
C ASP A 7 10.43 14.57 -15.25
N PRO A 8 11.32 13.59 -15.13
CA PRO A 8 11.35 12.71 -13.96
C PRO A 8 11.69 13.45 -12.65
N ALA A 9 12.18 14.68 -12.72
CA ALA A 9 12.45 15.54 -11.56
C ALA A 9 11.23 16.40 -11.15
N ALA A 10 10.18 16.43 -11.97
CA ALA A 10 9.00 17.26 -11.68
C ALA A 10 8.18 16.65 -10.53
N PRO A 11 7.55 17.48 -9.69
CA PRO A 11 6.58 17.01 -8.70
C PRO A 11 5.44 16.20 -9.36
N THR A 12 5.02 15.12 -8.71
CA THR A 12 3.90 14.29 -9.17
C THR A 12 2.88 14.11 -8.06
N ALA A 13 1.60 14.02 -8.44
CA ALA A 13 0.53 13.76 -7.47
C ALA A 13 0.30 12.26 -7.29
N ILE A 14 0.20 11.84 -6.03
CA ILE A 14 -0.23 10.52 -5.61
C ILE A 14 -1.45 10.64 -4.70
N ALA A 15 -2.23 9.59 -4.57
CA ALA A 15 -3.39 9.56 -3.69
C ALA A 15 -3.40 8.32 -2.81
N VAL A 16 -3.92 8.49 -1.60
CA VAL A 16 -4.41 7.43 -0.73
C VAL A 16 -5.92 7.43 -0.77
N ALA A 17 -6.52 6.31 -1.10
CA ALA A 17 -7.96 6.10 -1.10
C ALA A 17 -8.36 5.36 0.16
N GLN A 18 -9.41 5.82 0.82
CA GLN A 18 -9.95 5.24 2.04
C GLN A 18 -11.38 4.81 1.83
N PHE A 19 -11.67 3.55 2.08
CA PHE A 19 -13.04 3.01 2.12
C PHE A 19 -13.09 1.78 3.04
N ALA A 20 -14.25 1.29 3.37
CA ALA A 20 -14.44 0.04 4.10
C ALA A 20 -14.86 -1.06 3.11
N PRO A 21 -13.93 -1.94 2.66
CA PRO A 21 -14.30 -3.11 1.90
C PRO A 21 -15.26 -4.02 2.68
N GLY A 22 -16.15 -4.68 1.97
CA GLY A 22 -17.12 -5.62 2.51
C GLY A 22 -17.05 -6.99 1.84
N ASP A 23 -18.07 -7.79 2.08
CA ASP A 23 -18.27 -9.12 1.49
C ASP A 23 -18.91 -9.09 0.07
N ASP A 24 -19.29 -7.92 -0.41
CA ASP A 24 -19.76 -7.71 -1.78
C ASP A 24 -18.60 -7.23 -2.67
N GLU A 25 -18.01 -8.17 -3.42
CA GLU A 25 -16.88 -7.91 -4.33
C GLU A 25 -17.23 -6.88 -5.42
N ALA A 26 -18.47 -6.87 -5.91
CA ALA A 26 -18.91 -5.92 -6.92
C ALA A 26 -19.01 -4.50 -6.35
N ALA A 27 -19.55 -4.35 -5.14
CA ALA A 27 -19.62 -3.07 -4.45
C ALA A 27 -18.21 -2.53 -4.12
N ASN A 28 -17.28 -3.42 -3.75
CA ASN A 28 -15.88 -3.05 -3.52
C ASN A 28 -15.22 -2.50 -4.81
N LEU A 29 -15.38 -3.19 -5.93
CA LEU A 29 -14.87 -2.74 -7.23
C LEU A 29 -15.50 -1.41 -7.69
N ASP A 30 -16.79 -1.21 -7.42
CA ASP A 30 -17.45 0.06 -7.73
C ASP A 30 -16.93 1.22 -6.85
N ALA A 31 -16.63 0.94 -5.59
CA ALA A 31 -15.98 1.93 -4.72
C ALA A 31 -14.56 2.27 -5.24
N ILE A 32 -13.76 1.26 -5.58
CA ILE A 32 -12.43 1.46 -6.17
C ILE A 32 -12.52 2.31 -7.44
N ARG A 33 -13.43 1.99 -8.35
CA ARG A 33 -13.60 2.73 -9.61
C ARG A 33 -13.94 4.21 -9.37
N ARG A 34 -14.87 4.50 -8.45
CA ARG A 34 -15.28 5.88 -8.13
C ARG A 34 -14.14 6.66 -7.48
N LEU A 35 -13.47 6.08 -6.49
CA LEU A 35 -12.38 6.74 -5.78
C LEU A 35 -11.14 6.93 -6.68
N ALA A 36 -10.82 5.95 -7.55
CA ALA A 36 -9.75 6.08 -8.53
C ALA A 36 -10.05 7.22 -9.52
N ALA A 37 -11.29 7.32 -10.01
CA ALA A 37 -11.69 8.38 -10.93
C ALA A 37 -11.64 9.76 -10.27
N ASP A 38 -12.07 9.89 -9.01
CA ASP A 38 -11.95 11.15 -8.24
C ASP A 38 -10.47 11.54 -8.06
N ALA A 39 -9.62 10.60 -7.61
CA ALA A 39 -8.19 10.85 -7.45
C ALA A 39 -7.53 11.28 -8.77
N ALA A 40 -7.82 10.59 -9.87
CA ALA A 40 -7.30 10.91 -11.20
C ALA A 40 -7.81 12.29 -11.67
N GLY A 41 -9.09 12.61 -11.45
CA GLY A 41 -9.67 13.92 -11.72
C GLY A 41 -9.00 15.07 -10.95
N ARG A 42 -8.43 14.76 -9.78
CA ARG A 42 -7.64 15.69 -8.95
C ARG A 42 -6.13 15.67 -9.28
N GLY A 43 -5.73 14.95 -10.34
CA GLY A 43 -4.38 14.92 -10.88
C GLY A 43 -3.48 13.80 -10.35
N ALA A 44 -3.98 12.90 -9.53
CA ALA A 44 -3.20 11.78 -9.05
C ALA A 44 -2.84 10.82 -10.20
N ARG A 45 -1.58 10.37 -10.24
CA ARG A 45 -1.06 9.41 -11.22
C ARG A 45 -0.79 8.03 -10.62
N LEU A 46 -0.85 7.92 -9.30
CA LEU A 46 -0.78 6.68 -8.54
C LEU A 46 -1.81 6.77 -7.42
N VAL A 47 -2.64 5.74 -7.27
CA VAL A 47 -3.63 5.65 -6.20
C VAL A 47 -3.42 4.37 -5.41
N VAL A 48 -3.34 4.50 -4.09
CA VAL A 48 -3.16 3.40 -3.15
C VAL A 48 -4.47 3.12 -2.44
N PHE A 49 -4.96 1.90 -2.57
CA PHE A 49 -6.16 1.38 -1.90
C PHE A 49 -5.77 0.52 -0.70
N PRO A 50 -6.69 0.29 0.25
CA PRO A 50 -6.41 -0.51 1.44
C PRO A 50 -6.07 -1.99 1.17
N GLU A 51 -5.57 -2.66 2.21
CA GLU A 51 -5.49 -4.12 2.33
C GLU A 51 -6.88 -4.74 2.14
N TYR A 52 -6.98 -5.97 1.63
CA TYR A 52 -8.26 -6.69 1.44
C TYR A 52 -9.33 -5.96 0.64
N SER A 53 -8.94 -5.07 -0.26
CA SER A 53 -9.87 -4.28 -1.09
C SER A 53 -10.77 -5.14 -2.00
N SER A 54 -10.40 -6.41 -2.27
CA SER A 54 -11.22 -7.33 -3.06
C SER A 54 -12.41 -7.89 -2.29
N TYR A 55 -12.18 -8.30 -1.04
CA TYR A 55 -13.15 -8.95 -0.16
C TYR A 55 -12.71 -8.82 1.28
N PHE A 56 -13.62 -8.52 2.19
CA PHE A 56 -13.33 -8.42 3.61
C PHE A 56 -14.55 -8.76 4.48
N THR A 57 -14.31 -9.54 5.54
CA THR A 57 -15.23 -9.71 6.67
C THR A 57 -14.44 -9.56 7.99
N PRO A 58 -15.00 -8.93 9.03
CA PRO A 58 -14.28 -8.66 10.29
C PRO A 58 -13.78 -9.92 11.01
N ALA A 59 -14.54 -11.01 10.91
CA ALA A 59 -14.08 -12.32 11.33
C ALA A 59 -13.47 -13.02 10.10
N LEU A 60 -12.18 -13.28 10.09
CA LEU A 60 -11.52 -14.06 9.03
C LEU A 60 -12.22 -15.44 8.93
N GLY A 61 -13.27 -15.51 8.11
CA GLY A 61 -14.21 -16.63 8.09
C GLY A 61 -13.71 -17.84 7.29
N PRO A 62 -14.35 -19.00 7.46
CA PRO A 62 -14.05 -20.19 6.66
C PRO A 62 -14.48 -20.07 5.19
N ASP A 63 -15.23 -19.03 4.85
CA ASP A 63 -15.69 -18.67 3.50
C ASP A 63 -14.63 -17.96 2.64
N TRP A 64 -13.58 -17.40 3.25
CA TRP A 64 -12.54 -16.66 2.55
C TRP A 64 -11.90 -17.40 1.36
N PRO A 65 -11.61 -18.72 1.43
CA PRO A 65 -11.07 -19.43 0.27
C PRO A 65 -12.02 -19.45 -0.95
N ALA A 66 -13.34 -19.36 -0.74
CA ALA A 66 -14.30 -19.31 -1.83
C ALA A 66 -14.30 -17.97 -2.60
N HIS A 67 -13.81 -16.91 -1.95
CA HIS A 67 -13.68 -15.56 -2.53
C HIS A 67 -12.25 -15.23 -2.96
N ALA A 68 -11.28 -16.13 -2.71
CA ALA A 68 -9.91 -15.94 -3.13
C ALA A 68 -9.77 -16.08 -4.65
N GLN A 69 -9.01 -15.20 -5.27
CA GLN A 69 -8.81 -15.16 -6.71
C GLN A 69 -7.33 -15.28 -7.06
N SER A 70 -7.05 -15.83 -8.25
CA SER A 70 -5.69 -15.83 -8.80
C SER A 70 -5.28 -14.42 -9.27
N LEU A 71 -3.99 -14.22 -9.51
CA LEU A 71 -3.46 -12.93 -9.99
C LEU A 71 -3.92 -12.57 -11.41
N ASP A 72 -4.44 -13.53 -12.17
CA ASP A 72 -5.11 -13.31 -13.46
C ASP A 72 -6.64 -13.35 -13.32
N GLY A 73 -7.15 -13.30 -12.09
CA GLY A 73 -8.57 -13.36 -11.75
C GLY A 73 -9.36 -12.09 -12.10
N PRO A 74 -10.70 -12.14 -11.91
CA PRO A 74 -11.60 -11.02 -12.22
C PRO A 74 -11.22 -9.71 -11.52
N PHE A 75 -10.80 -9.76 -10.26
CA PHE A 75 -10.42 -8.55 -9.50
C PHE A 75 -9.24 -7.83 -10.14
N VAL A 76 -8.15 -8.55 -10.43
CA VAL A 76 -6.95 -7.94 -11.03
C VAL A 76 -7.23 -7.44 -12.44
N ARG A 77 -8.01 -8.18 -13.24
CA ARG A 77 -8.44 -7.70 -14.56
C ARG A 77 -9.29 -6.41 -14.48
N ALA A 78 -10.14 -6.29 -13.45
CA ALA A 78 -10.89 -5.07 -13.23
C ALA A 78 -9.99 -3.90 -12.83
N LEU A 79 -9.01 -4.11 -11.94
CA LEU A 79 -7.99 -3.10 -11.60
C LEU A 79 -7.21 -2.66 -12.83
N ALA A 80 -6.77 -3.61 -13.66
CA ALA A 80 -6.06 -3.34 -14.91
C ALA A 80 -6.90 -2.48 -15.87
N GLY A 81 -8.19 -2.79 -16.01
CA GLY A 81 -9.11 -2.01 -16.82
C GLY A 81 -9.33 -0.58 -16.28
N ILE A 82 -9.41 -0.41 -14.97
CA ILE A 82 -9.53 0.92 -14.33
C ILE A 82 -8.23 1.71 -14.53
N ALA A 83 -7.07 1.11 -14.26
CA ALA A 83 -5.76 1.72 -14.41
C ALA A 83 -5.53 2.22 -15.86
N ALA A 84 -5.79 1.35 -16.84
CA ALA A 84 -5.65 1.69 -18.26
C ALA A 84 -6.65 2.76 -18.70
N GLY A 85 -7.91 2.66 -18.26
CA GLY A 85 -8.95 3.63 -18.60
C GLY A 85 -8.70 5.03 -18.07
N LEU A 86 -8.04 5.14 -16.90
CA LEU A 86 -7.70 6.42 -16.27
C LEU A 86 -6.26 6.88 -16.55
N GLY A 87 -5.40 6.01 -17.10
CA GLY A 87 -4.00 6.31 -17.37
C GLY A 87 -3.15 6.47 -16.10
N ILE A 88 -3.45 5.73 -15.04
CA ILE A 88 -2.82 5.82 -13.71
C ILE A 88 -2.29 4.47 -13.23
N HIS A 89 -1.37 4.50 -12.25
CA HIS A 89 -1.03 3.31 -11.48
C HIS A 89 -2.06 3.08 -10.36
N LEU A 90 -2.43 1.83 -10.11
CA LEU A 90 -3.25 1.43 -8.96
C LEU A 90 -2.54 0.39 -8.12
N VAL A 91 -2.65 0.53 -6.80
CA VAL A 91 -2.19 -0.50 -5.85
C VAL A 91 -3.34 -0.83 -4.91
N ALA A 92 -3.69 -2.11 -4.80
CA ALA A 92 -4.78 -2.58 -3.94
C ALA A 92 -4.46 -3.95 -3.33
N GLY A 93 -5.01 -4.20 -2.14
CA GLY A 93 -4.96 -5.51 -1.49
C GLY A 93 -6.04 -6.46 -1.99
N MET A 94 -5.69 -7.73 -2.11
CA MET A 94 -6.63 -8.81 -2.44
C MET A 94 -6.39 -10.04 -1.59
N ILE A 95 -7.42 -10.89 -1.49
CA ILE A 95 -7.26 -12.26 -1.04
C ILE A 95 -6.88 -13.14 -2.24
N GLU A 96 -5.68 -13.72 -2.19
CA GLU A 96 -5.13 -14.52 -3.28
C GLU A 96 -5.33 -16.00 -3.04
N GLN A 97 -5.74 -16.73 -4.08
CA GLN A 97 -5.76 -18.18 -4.07
C GLN A 97 -4.34 -18.73 -4.03
N MET A 98 -4.01 -19.50 -3.00
CA MET A 98 -2.67 -20.05 -2.81
C MET A 98 -2.59 -21.49 -3.31
N PRO A 99 -1.62 -21.83 -4.15
CA PRO A 99 -1.44 -23.20 -4.64
C PRO A 99 -1.23 -24.21 -3.49
N GLY A 100 -2.04 -25.27 -3.48
CA GLY A 100 -1.94 -26.32 -2.47
C GLY A 100 -2.64 -26.02 -1.13
N GLU A 101 -3.20 -24.83 -0.95
CA GLU A 101 -3.98 -24.47 0.24
C GLU A 101 -5.48 -24.61 -0.05
N VAL A 102 -6.21 -25.19 0.90
CA VAL A 102 -7.67 -25.40 0.78
C VAL A 102 -8.43 -24.45 1.73
N ASP A 103 -7.89 -24.25 2.93
CA ASP A 103 -8.54 -23.52 4.03
C ASP A 103 -7.91 -22.13 4.28
N ARG A 104 -6.83 -21.81 3.58
CA ARG A 104 -6.08 -20.56 3.75
C ARG A 104 -5.87 -19.86 2.42
N VAL A 105 -5.72 -18.54 2.49
CA VAL A 105 -5.51 -17.65 1.34
C VAL A 105 -4.26 -16.80 1.52
N GLY A 106 -3.80 -16.14 0.48
CA GLY A 106 -2.75 -15.12 0.55
C GLY A 106 -3.35 -13.73 0.80
N ASN A 107 -2.67 -12.94 1.61
CA ASN A 107 -2.92 -11.51 1.72
C ASN A 107 -1.91 -10.80 0.80
N THR A 108 -2.38 -10.31 -0.34
CA THR A 108 -1.52 -9.90 -1.44
C THR A 108 -1.83 -8.49 -1.92
N LEU A 109 -0.81 -7.67 -2.04
CA LEU A 109 -0.87 -6.40 -2.77
C LEU A 109 -0.52 -6.63 -4.22
N VAL A 110 -1.29 -5.98 -5.10
CA VAL A 110 -1.02 -5.95 -6.54
C VAL A 110 -0.88 -4.50 -6.97
N ALA A 111 0.21 -4.20 -7.68
CA ALA A 111 0.43 -2.93 -8.35
C ALA A 111 0.25 -3.12 -9.85
N VAL A 112 -0.64 -2.34 -10.44
CA VAL A 112 -0.88 -2.33 -11.90
C VAL A 112 -0.53 -0.95 -12.47
N ASP A 113 0.04 -0.93 -13.66
CA ASP A 113 0.45 0.27 -14.36
C ASP A 113 -0.64 0.79 -15.33
N PRO A 114 -0.42 1.96 -15.97
CA PRO A 114 -1.35 2.53 -16.94
C PRO A 114 -1.60 1.67 -18.20
N SER A 115 -0.80 0.64 -18.46
CA SER A 115 -1.05 -0.33 -19.54
C SER A 115 -1.93 -1.50 -19.09
N GLY A 116 -2.20 -1.60 -17.78
CA GLY A 116 -2.93 -2.69 -17.14
C GLY A 116 -2.07 -3.90 -16.77
N GLU A 117 -0.74 -3.78 -16.86
CA GLU A 117 0.19 -4.84 -16.49
C GLU A 117 0.49 -4.82 -14.99
N ILE A 118 0.66 -6.00 -14.39
CA ILE A 118 1.15 -6.13 -13.02
C ILE A 118 2.64 -5.79 -13.01
N VAL A 119 3.00 -4.68 -12.36
CA VAL A 119 4.39 -4.22 -12.24
C VAL A 119 5.07 -4.62 -10.93
N ALA A 120 4.29 -4.93 -9.89
CA ALA A 120 4.79 -5.51 -8.65
C ALA A 120 3.68 -6.24 -7.89
N ARG A 121 4.09 -7.18 -7.06
CA ARG A 121 3.21 -7.86 -6.09
C ARG A 121 3.94 -8.05 -4.77
N TYR A 122 3.18 -8.09 -3.69
CA TYR A 122 3.72 -8.36 -2.36
C TYR A 122 2.75 -9.21 -1.56
N ARG A 123 3.19 -10.36 -1.03
CA ARG A 123 2.44 -11.16 -0.06
C ARG A 123 2.90 -10.81 1.33
N LYS A 124 1.97 -10.48 2.20
CA LYS A 124 2.21 -10.07 3.58
C LYS A 124 3.06 -11.10 4.32
N MET A 125 4.22 -10.66 4.82
CA MET A 125 5.16 -11.53 5.55
C MET A 125 4.81 -11.66 7.03
N HIS A 126 4.44 -10.55 7.68
CA HIS A 126 4.11 -10.53 9.10
C HIS A 126 2.61 -10.55 9.31
N LEU A 127 2.10 -11.70 9.70
CA LEU A 127 0.68 -11.89 9.98
C LEU A 127 0.30 -11.30 11.34
N TYR A 128 -0.93 -10.79 11.45
CA TYR A 128 -1.44 -10.16 12.65
C TYR A 128 -1.91 -11.20 13.69
N ASP A 129 -0.93 -11.91 14.27
CA ASP A 129 -1.15 -12.84 15.39
C ASP A 129 -0.92 -12.09 16.71
N ALA A 130 -1.80 -11.10 16.97
CA ALA A 130 -1.65 -10.21 18.10
C ALA A 130 -3.00 -9.64 18.56
N PHE A 131 -3.06 -9.15 19.79
CA PHE A 131 -4.25 -8.54 20.38
C PHE A 131 -5.50 -9.42 20.34
N GLY A 132 -5.32 -10.74 20.45
CA GLY A 132 -6.40 -11.73 20.44
C GLY A 132 -6.83 -12.19 19.05
N MET A 133 -6.24 -11.65 17.98
CA MET A 133 -6.44 -12.12 16.62
C MET A 133 -5.36 -13.13 16.22
N ARG A 134 -5.69 -14.03 15.30
CA ARG A 134 -4.77 -15.00 14.70
C ARG A 134 -5.00 -15.06 13.20
N GLU A 135 -4.37 -14.14 12.48
CA GLU A 135 -4.45 -14.07 11.02
C GLU A 135 -3.88 -15.34 10.38
N SER A 136 -2.87 -15.97 11.00
CA SER A 136 -2.25 -17.21 10.52
C SER A 136 -3.19 -18.42 10.46
N ASP A 137 -4.34 -18.38 11.13
CA ASP A 137 -5.34 -19.43 11.02
C ASP A 137 -5.99 -19.47 9.62
N ARG A 138 -5.97 -18.35 8.88
CA ARG A 138 -6.61 -18.18 7.58
C ARG A 138 -5.69 -17.70 6.47
N ILE A 139 -4.59 -17.05 6.82
CA ILE A 139 -3.66 -16.45 5.86
C ILE A 139 -2.34 -17.23 5.85
N VAL A 140 -1.81 -17.45 4.66
CA VAL A 140 -0.45 -18.00 4.46
C VAL A 140 0.54 -16.84 4.46
N ALA A 141 1.54 -16.89 5.33
CA ALA A 141 2.60 -15.89 5.34
C ALA A 141 3.37 -15.89 4.02
N GLY A 142 3.64 -14.70 3.49
CA GLY A 142 4.50 -14.52 2.33
C GLY A 142 5.94 -14.96 2.62
N ALA A 143 6.58 -15.56 1.64
CA ALA A 143 8.01 -15.88 1.73
C ALA A 143 8.86 -14.60 1.70
N ILE A 144 10.05 -14.68 2.29
CA ILE A 144 11.06 -13.65 2.12
C ILE A 144 11.73 -13.89 0.75
N GLU A 145 11.19 -13.23 -0.28
CA GLU A 145 11.75 -13.33 -1.63
C GLU A 145 13.14 -12.68 -1.70
N PRO A 146 14.07 -13.18 -2.57
CA PRO A 146 15.39 -12.57 -2.73
C PRO A 146 15.31 -11.09 -3.12
N ASP A 147 14.43 -10.77 -4.06
CA ASP A 147 14.22 -9.40 -4.54
C ASP A 147 13.12 -8.71 -3.72
N ALA A 148 13.32 -7.43 -3.45
CA ALA A 148 12.30 -6.60 -2.81
C ALA A 148 11.17 -6.29 -3.82
N PRO A 149 9.90 -6.20 -3.37
CA PRO A 149 8.75 -5.90 -4.23
C PRO A 149 8.75 -4.41 -4.63
N LEU A 150 9.48 -4.08 -5.67
CA LEU A 150 9.69 -2.72 -6.17
C LEU A 150 9.15 -2.54 -7.58
N PHE A 151 8.75 -1.29 -7.91
CA PHE A 151 8.47 -0.85 -9.28
C PHE A 151 8.84 0.62 -9.47
N SER A 152 8.93 1.07 -10.73
CA SER A 152 9.27 2.46 -11.05
C SER A 152 8.00 3.30 -11.28
N PHE A 153 7.98 4.51 -10.73
CA PHE A 153 6.89 5.47 -10.91
C PHE A 153 7.43 6.91 -10.91
N ALA A 154 7.29 7.64 -12.01
CA ALA A 154 7.57 9.08 -12.10
C ALA A 154 8.91 9.53 -11.48
N GLY A 155 9.96 8.76 -11.69
CA GLY A 155 11.29 9.03 -11.14
C GLY A 155 11.52 8.54 -9.70
N PHE A 156 10.53 7.88 -9.09
CA PHE A 156 10.65 7.19 -7.81
C PHE A 156 10.77 5.68 -8.00
N THR A 157 11.52 5.05 -7.12
CA THR A 157 11.43 3.61 -6.86
C THR A 157 10.43 3.38 -5.75
N VAL A 158 9.38 2.62 -6.02
CA VAL A 158 8.25 2.38 -5.11
C VAL A 158 8.34 1.00 -4.51
N GLY A 159 8.24 0.89 -3.18
CA GLY A 159 8.25 -0.37 -2.45
C GLY A 159 6.92 -0.68 -1.79
N LEU A 160 6.57 -1.96 -1.72
CA LEU A 160 5.31 -2.47 -1.16
C LEU A 160 5.53 -3.14 0.19
N GLN A 161 4.69 -2.81 1.17
CA GLN A 161 4.54 -3.52 2.45
C GLN A 161 3.08 -3.42 2.92
N THR A 162 2.65 -4.23 3.86
CA THR A 162 1.23 -4.31 4.25
C THR A 162 1.03 -4.21 5.76
N CYS A 163 0.17 -3.27 6.20
CA CYS A 163 -0.45 -3.24 7.53
C CYS A 163 0.53 -3.55 8.68
N TYR A 164 0.46 -4.75 9.25
CA TYR A 164 1.25 -5.16 10.41
C TYR A 164 2.76 -5.09 10.18
N ASP A 165 3.23 -5.18 8.93
CA ASP A 165 4.65 -5.01 8.57
C ASP A 165 5.23 -3.68 9.06
N VAL A 166 4.40 -2.64 9.21
CA VAL A 166 4.85 -1.34 9.72
C VAL A 166 5.42 -1.40 11.14
N ARG A 167 5.09 -2.44 11.92
CA ARG A 167 5.66 -2.66 13.26
C ARG A 167 7.07 -3.23 13.23
N PHE A 168 7.50 -3.72 12.08
CA PHE A 168 8.81 -4.33 11.85
C PHE A 168 9.66 -3.38 10.99
N PRO A 169 10.49 -2.51 11.62
CA PRO A 169 11.27 -1.50 10.91
C PRO A 169 12.18 -2.11 9.82
N GLU A 170 12.57 -3.36 9.99
CA GLU A 170 13.41 -4.09 9.05
C GLU A 170 12.72 -4.30 7.69
N VAL A 171 11.38 -4.39 7.61
CA VAL A 171 10.66 -4.51 6.35
C VAL A 171 10.84 -3.25 5.50
N THR A 172 10.51 -2.09 6.07
CA THR A 172 10.71 -0.81 5.39
C THR A 172 12.19 -0.58 5.07
N ARG A 173 13.09 -0.93 5.99
CA ARG A 173 14.53 -0.78 5.78
C ARG A 173 15.02 -1.63 4.61
N ARG A 174 14.55 -2.86 4.47
CA ARG A 174 14.88 -3.74 3.34
C ARG A 174 14.44 -3.13 2.01
N LEU A 175 13.23 -2.56 1.94
CA LEU A 175 12.76 -1.87 0.73
C LEU A 175 13.69 -0.70 0.38
N VAL A 176 14.08 0.09 1.38
CA VAL A 176 14.96 1.25 1.19
C VAL A 176 16.39 0.85 0.83
N ASP A 177 16.90 -0.24 1.41
CA ASP A 177 18.21 -0.80 1.04
C ASP A 177 18.23 -1.30 -0.41
N ALA A 178 17.07 -1.73 -0.93
CA ALA A 178 16.88 -2.10 -2.33
C ALA A 178 16.60 -0.89 -3.25
N GLY A 179 16.54 0.34 -2.70
CA GLY A 179 16.42 1.60 -3.46
C GLY A 179 15.06 2.29 -3.39
N ALA A 180 14.13 1.86 -2.54
CA ALA A 180 12.83 2.52 -2.44
C ALA A 180 12.95 3.97 -1.95
N ASP A 181 12.22 4.85 -2.63
CA ASP A 181 12.07 6.29 -2.35
C ASP A 181 10.68 6.64 -1.82
N LEU A 182 9.71 5.84 -2.20
CA LEU A 182 8.31 5.89 -1.78
C LEU A 182 7.91 4.50 -1.32
N VAL A 183 7.35 4.39 -0.13
CA VAL A 183 6.82 3.15 0.42
C VAL A 183 5.30 3.22 0.49
N LEU A 184 4.63 2.24 -0.07
CA LEU A 184 3.18 2.10 -0.01
C LEU A 184 2.80 1.11 1.08
N LEU A 185 1.81 1.48 1.88
CA LEU A 185 1.33 0.73 3.03
C LEU A 185 -0.21 0.60 3.01
N PRO A 186 -0.78 -0.20 2.12
CA PRO A 186 -2.16 -0.65 2.26
C PRO A 186 -2.39 -1.38 3.59
N SER A 187 -3.48 -1.06 4.28
CA SER A 187 -3.74 -1.58 5.62
C SER A 187 -5.23 -1.84 5.89
N GLU A 188 -5.48 -2.78 6.77
CA GLU A 188 -6.67 -2.89 7.58
C GLU A 188 -6.21 -2.75 9.05
N TRP A 189 -6.01 -1.49 9.47
CA TRP A 189 -5.53 -1.17 10.80
C TRP A 189 -6.69 -1.05 11.76
N VAL A 190 -6.97 -2.16 12.45
CA VAL A 190 -8.12 -2.27 13.36
C VAL A 190 -8.12 -1.19 14.43
N ARG A 191 -9.26 -0.55 14.65
CA ARG A 191 -9.47 0.41 15.75
C ARG A 191 -9.28 -0.25 17.12
N GLY A 192 -8.99 0.56 18.12
CA GLY A 192 -8.85 0.11 19.50
C GLY A 192 -8.01 1.06 20.34
N PRO A 193 -7.83 0.82 21.62
CA PRO A 193 -7.07 1.69 22.50
C PRO A 193 -5.67 1.98 21.95
N LEU A 194 -5.36 3.25 21.72
CA LEU A 194 -4.11 3.78 21.16
C LEU A 194 -3.78 3.29 19.73
N LYS A 195 -4.68 2.60 19.03
CA LYS A 195 -4.38 2.05 17.70
C LYS A 195 -4.19 3.15 16.67
N GLU A 196 -5.01 4.20 16.69
CA GLU A 196 -4.87 5.38 15.83
C GLU A 196 -3.55 6.13 16.12
N HIS A 197 -3.16 6.23 17.39
CA HIS A 197 -1.88 6.79 17.78
C HIS A 197 -0.71 5.94 17.26
N HIS A 198 -0.77 4.61 17.40
CA HIS A 198 0.24 3.71 16.85
C HIS A 198 0.35 3.82 15.33
N TRP A 199 -0.79 3.90 14.62
CA TRP A 199 -0.84 4.06 13.18
C TRP A 199 -0.02 5.28 12.73
N ARG A 200 -0.42 6.45 13.20
CA ARG A 200 0.21 7.73 12.88
C ARG A 200 1.70 7.74 13.26
N THR A 201 2.01 7.27 14.47
CA THR A 201 3.39 7.24 14.98
C THR A 201 4.28 6.33 14.13
N LEU A 202 3.82 5.11 13.81
CA LEU A 202 4.64 4.16 13.07
C LEU A 202 4.83 4.56 11.60
N VAL A 203 3.78 5.03 10.93
CA VAL A 203 3.87 5.54 9.55
C VAL A 203 4.88 6.68 9.47
N THR A 204 4.77 7.65 10.39
CA THR A 204 5.68 8.80 10.46
C THR A 204 7.12 8.37 10.79
N ALA A 205 7.30 7.42 11.71
CA ALA A 205 8.62 6.90 12.05
C ALA A 205 9.30 6.25 10.83
N ARG A 206 8.56 5.45 10.02
CA ARG A 206 9.10 4.83 8.80
C ARG A 206 9.56 5.87 7.80
N ALA A 207 8.84 6.97 7.65
CA ALA A 207 9.25 8.08 6.78
C ALA A 207 10.54 8.75 7.26
N ILE A 208 10.61 9.11 8.54
CA ILE A 208 11.73 9.86 9.13
C ILE A 208 13.01 9.02 9.13
N GLU A 209 12.97 7.81 9.69
CA GLU A 209 14.18 6.98 9.90
C GLU A 209 14.77 6.43 8.60
N ASN A 210 13.97 6.41 7.53
CA ASN A 210 14.37 5.96 6.21
C ASN A 210 14.53 7.09 5.20
N THR A 211 14.20 8.33 5.57
CA THR A 211 14.21 9.50 4.67
C THR A 211 13.52 9.19 3.34
N VAL A 212 12.28 8.70 3.40
CA VAL A 212 11.43 8.33 2.25
C VAL A 212 10.03 8.90 2.40
N TYR A 213 9.30 8.99 1.29
CA TYR A 213 7.85 9.19 1.37
C TYR A 213 7.15 7.90 1.80
N VAL A 214 6.07 8.03 2.57
CA VAL A 214 5.18 6.90 2.90
C VAL A 214 3.76 7.28 2.54
N ALA A 215 3.08 6.45 1.74
CA ALA A 215 1.66 6.58 1.41
C ALA A 215 0.91 5.40 2.03
N ALA A 216 0.13 5.66 3.06
CA ALA A 216 -0.55 4.68 3.89
C ALA A 216 -2.07 4.79 3.72
N ALA A 217 -2.71 3.75 3.18
CA ALA A 217 -4.14 3.68 2.93
C ALA A 217 -4.79 2.65 3.86
N ASP A 218 -5.71 3.09 4.70
CA ASP A 218 -6.40 2.26 5.68
C ASP A 218 -7.88 2.09 5.37
N HIS A 219 -8.50 1.07 5.93
CA HIS A 219 -9.96 0.93 5.94
C HIS A 219 -10.60 2.11 6.66
N ALA A 220 -11.71 2.60 6.11
CA ALA A 220 -12.58 3.52 6.84
C ALA A 220 -13.23 2.82 8.05
N PRO A 221 -13.62 3.57 9.10
CA PRO A 221 -14.46 3.03 10.17
C PRO A 221 -15.74 2.35 9.62
N PRO A 222 -16.34 1.38 10.36
CA PRO A 222 -16.17 1.18 11.82
C PRO A 222 -15.03 0.24 12.21
N ILE A 223 -14.48 -0.57 11.31
CA ILE A 223 -13.46 -1.59 11.64
C ILE A 223 -12.06 -0.97 11.59
N GLY A 224 -11.70 -0.36 10.49
CA GLY A 224 -10.41 0.32 10.33
C GLY A 224 -10.32 1.62 11.12
N ALA A 225 -9.12 2.07 11.40
CA ALA A 225 -8.88 3.33 12.10
C ALA A 225 -9.07 4.55 11.19
N GLY A 226 -9.16 4.35 9.88
CA GLY A 226 -9.12 5.46 8.94
C GLY A 226 -7.78 6.19 8.97
N ASN A 227 -7.81 7.51 8.83
CA ASN A 227 -6.62 8.34 8.88
C ASN A 227 -5.56 7.93 7.84
N SER A 228 -6.01 7.53 6.63
CA SER A 228 -5.11 7.33 5.50
C SER A 228 -4.31 8.60 5.24
N MET A 229 -3.00 8.48 4.99
CA MET A 229 -2.12 9.64 4.94
C MET A 229 -0.95 9.47 3.97
N VAL A 230 -0.41 10.60 3.53
CA VAL A 230 0.90 10.66 2.87
C VAL A 230 1.84 11.47 3.74
N VAL A 231 2.99 10.91 4.06
CA VAL A 231 4.02 11.52 4.92
C VAL A 231 5.28 11.76 4.11
N ASP A 232 5.89 12.96 4.25
CA ASP A 232 7.14 13.32 3.59
C ASP A 232 8.37 12.74 4.31
N PRO A 233 9.57 12.77 3.70
CA PRO A 233 10.80 12.24 4.31
C PRO A 233 11.23 12.91 5.63
N MET A 234 10.63 14.05 6.01
CA MET A 234 10.86 14.72 7.30
C MET A 234 9.76 14.42 8.32
N GLY A 235 8.78 13.54 7.97
CA GLY A 235 7.67 13.20 8.85
C GLY A 235 6.50 14.18 8.81
N VAL A 236 6.45 15.07 7.82
CA VAL A 236 5.32 16.00 7.65
C VAL A 236 4.17 15.26 6.96
N GLU A 237 3.00 15.26 7.58
CA GLU A 237 1.78 14.77 6.94
C GLU A 237 1.36 15.76 5.85
N LEU A 238 1.50 15.36 4.58
CA LEU A 238 1.11 16.17 3.44
C LEU A 238 -0.40 16.17 3.23
N VAL A 239 -1.05 15.06 3.59
CA VAL A 239 -2.51 14.88 3.57
C VAL A 239 -2.91 13.79 4.56
N THR A 240 -4.08 13.96 5.17
CA THR A 240 -4.78 12.96 5.99
C THR A 240 -6.27 12.95 5.64
N VAL A 241 -6.86 11.77 5.42
CA VAL A 241 -8.28 11.63 5.02
C VAL A 241 -9.25 11.75 6.21
N GLY A 242 -8.82 11.40 7.40
CA GLY A 242 -9.71 11.34 8.57
C GLY A 242 -10.48 10.01 8.64
N GLU A 243 -11.81 10.05 8.91
CA GLU A 243 -12.63 8.84 9.07
C GLU A 243 -13.59 8.57 7.90
N ALA A 244 -13.74 9.49 6.97
CA ALA A 244 -14.67 9.36 5.86
C ALA A 244 -14.16 8.41 4.76
N THR A 245 -15.07 7.85 3.96
CA THR A 245 -14.70 7.26 2.67
C THR A 245 -14.40 8.40 1.70
N ASP A 246 -13.12 8.56 1.34
CA ASP A 246 -12.64 9.67 0.50
C ASP A 246 -11.25 9.37 -0.06
N VAL A 247 -10.69 10.31 -0.81
CA VAL A 247 -9.31 10.29 -1.31
C VAL A 247 -8.52 11.50 -0.82
N GLY A 248 -7.29 11.24 -0.34
CA GLY A 248 -6.31 12.28 -0.02
C GLY A 248 -5.26 12.37 -1.12
N VAL A 249 -5.13 13.53 -1.77
CA VAL A 249 -4.13 13.76 -2.83
C VAL A 249 -2.98 14.59 -2.29
N ALA A 250 -1.75 14.13 -2.53
CA ALA A 250 -0.52 14.83 -2.13
C ALA A 250 0.46 14.93 -3.32
N TRP A 251 1.22 16.02 -3.35
CA TRP A 251 2.31 16.20 -4.30
C TRP A 251 3.63 15.78 -3.68
N ILE A 252 4.32 14.86 -4.33
CA ILE A 252 5.66 14.39 -3.94
C ILE A 252 6.70 14.83 -4.97
N SER A 253 7.96 15.02 -4.53
CA SER A 253 9.01 15.57 -5.38
C SER A 253 10.34 14.83 -5.17
N PRO A 254 10.99 14.33 -6.23
CA PRO A 254 12.36 13.80 -6.15
C PRO A 254 13.35 14.84 -5.63
N ALA A 255 13.16 16.11 -5.97
CA ALA A 255 14.01 17.21 -5.50
C ALA A 255 13.93 17.37 -3.97
N ARG A 256 12.71 17.27 -3.40
CA ARG A 256 12.50 17.30 -1.94
C ARG A 256 13.18 16.11 -1.26
N LEU A 257 13.05 14.92 -1.82
CA LEU A 257 13.71 13.72 -1.30
C LEU A 257 15.24 13.89 -1.27
N ALA A 258 15.82 14.37 -2.38
CA ALA A 258 17.26 14.62 -2.48
C ALA A 258 17.73 15.71 -1.50
N GLU A 259 16.94 16.77 -1.29
CA GLU A 259 17.21 17.81 -0.30
C GLU A 259 17.27 17.25 1.11
N VAL A 260 16.27 16.45 1.50
CA VAL A 260 16.22 15.83 2.84
C VAL A 260 17.41 14.91 3.06
N ARG A 261 17.70 14.02 2.11
CA ARG A 261 18.84 13.08 2.21
C ARG A 261 20.19 13.78 2.26
N ARG A 262 20.34 14.91 1.57
CA ARG A 262 21.54 15.74 1.64
C ARG A 262 21.68 16.43 3.00
N THR A 263 20.58 16.89 3.61
CA THR A 263 20.57 17.56 4.91
C THR A 263 20.72 16.56 6.05
N ASN A 264 20.10 15.40 5.93
CA ASN A 264 20.14 14.29 6.88
C ASN A 264 20.57 12.99 6.17
N PRO A 265 21.88 12.72 6.01
CA PRO A 265 22.37 11.51 5.34
C PRO A 265 22.30 10.27 6.24
N ALA A 266 21.18 10.09 6.97
CA ALA A 266 21.01 9.03 7.96
C ALA A 266 21.24 7.63 7.39
N LEU A 267 20.84 7.39 6.11
CA LEU A 267 21.05 6.10 5.45
C LEU A 267 22.53 5.78 5.22
N GLU A 268 23.36 6.77 4.90
CA GLU A 268 24.81 6.62 4.67
C GLU A 268 25.57 6.43 5.99
N LEU A 269 25.05 6.99 7.09
CA LEU A 269 25.68 6.94 8.41
C LEU A 269 25.40 5.66 9.20
N ARG A 270 24.59 4.76 8.66
CA ARG A 270 24.23 3.50 9.33
C ARG A 270 25.44 2.61 9.56
N ARG A 271 25.41 1.88 10.67
CA ARG A 271 26.46 0.94 11.08
C ARG A 271 25.99 -0.52 11.06
N PHE A 272 24.70 -0.74 10.83
CA PHE A 272 24.06 -2.06 10.80
C PHE A 272 23.34 -2.26 9.47
N ARG A 273 23.23 -3.50 9.06
CA ARG A 273 22.40 -3.96 7.95
C ARG A 273 21.31 -4.91 8.47
N VAL A 274 20.22 -5.01 7.71
CA VAL A 274 19.14 -5.96 7.97
C VAL A 274 19.42 -7.25 7.21
N GLU A 275 19.29 -8.38 7.91
CA GLU A 275 19.38 -9.72 7.33
C GLU A 275 18.20 -10.57 7.80
N PRO A 276 17.60 -11.41 6.91
CA PRO A 276 16.60 -12.39 7.32
C PRO A 276 17.16 -13.34 8.38
N ARG A 277 16.24 -13.81 9.26
CA ARG A 277 16.57 -14.86 10.24
C ARG A 277 16.51 -16.23 9.62
#